data_e77c2b2d9253a12d57a1af26fbd3923d
#
_entry.id   e77c2b2d9253a12d57a1af26fbd3923d
#
_cell.length_a   1.000
_cell.length_b   1.000
_cell.length_c   1.000
_cell.angle_alpha   90.00
_cell.angle_beta   90.00
_cell.angle_gamma   90.00
#
_symmetry.space_group_name_H-M   'P 1'
#
loop_
_entity.id
_entity.type
_entity.pdbx_description
1 polymer ?
#
loop_
_entity_poly.entity_id
_entity_poly.type
_entity_poly.pdbx_seq_one_letter_code
_entity_poly.pdbx_strand_id
1 'polypeptide(L)'
;MNHRIGIIDIGSNSIRLVIYEVLHSGEHRVLHEKKYAARLSQRVSPDGTITKENIDTIIPVLLSYQDICSAYDVLHIRAAATAAIRNAANSEEITAWIRAATGLTVELISGEDEGRLGFLGVRESIPLQDGYIIDIGGGSTEITLFLNREYRASLSIPYGAVNSHARYGTADYWRSETVQGFKHSILTALKDEDWLLAHPNLPLVGLGGTVRALAKMVQKRQAYSLPLMHGYMISKEEIQSFYDTLPYIPYDQRKKTPGLSKDRTDLIIPGVILLQTIYELLRSTHYVVSGAGLRDGLFYEPLHRQFPQFMDQDVLYKSVHNALAFDSLAPQEELDQVYSLMKRLHTTLIGQGQTQDERIIYAVSMLYRIGERVHHHRASSHSMYWLMNKGMWGLSHRETVISAMICDYHKNRTPKQIQDHLDILTPADVDKTHQIGSLLKLARALYSGGKAIHRVDMQKTDDALHLQLSCSREPSVERVELAEVKKDIEKAWKLSLKWSLSLSSTC
;
A
#
# COMPACT_ATOMS: atom_id res chain seq x y z
N MET A 1 -17.43 -4.88 -21.43
CA MET A 1 -17.20 -3.43 -21.18
C MET A 1 -16.61 -3.28 -19.79
N ASN A 2 -15.62 -2.41 -19.60
CA ASN A 2 -15.16 -2.08 -18.27
C ASN A 2 -16.34 -1.60 -17.45
N HIS A 3 -16.41 -1.97 -16.16
CA HIS A 3 -17.46 -1.46 -15.30
C HIS A 3 -16.85 -0.61 -14.18
N ARG A 4 -17.63 0.31 -13.64
CA ARG A 4 -17.20 1.23 -12.58
C ARG A 4 -18.08 1.05 -11.36
N ILE A 5 -17.43 1.04 -10.19
CA ILE A 5 -18.07 0.83 -8.90
C ILE A 5 -17.76 2.03 -8.03
N GLY A 6 -18.79 2.63 -7.44
CA GLY A 6 -18.67 3.72 -6.47
C GLY A 6 -18.82 3.17 -5.05
N ILE A 7 -17.88 3.51 -4.17
CA ILE A 7 -17.96 3.22 -2.73
C ILE A 7 -18.12 4.55 -1.99
N ILE A 8 -19.21 4.67 -1.23
CA ILE A 8 -19.47 5.80 -0.33
C ILE A 8 -19.35 5.30 1.11
N ASP A 9 -18.38 5.82 1.84
CA ASP A 9 -18.13 5.53 3.26
C ASP A 9 -18.59 6.73 4.08
N ILE A 10 -19.65 6.56 4.88
CA ILE A 10 -20.20 7.59 5.78
C ILE A 10 -19.63 7.35 7.18
N GLY A 11 -18.42 7.84 7.39
CA GLY A 11 -17.71 7.67 8.66
C GLY A 11 -18.00 8.75 9.69
N SER A 12 -17.61 8.51 10.92
CA SER A 12 -17.81 9.42 12.08
C SER A 12 -17.16 10.79 11.93
N ASN A 13 -16.03 10.86 11.23
CA ASN A 13 -15.27 12.10 10.99
C ASN A 13 -15.44 12.65 9.58
N SER A 14 -15.56 11.78 8.58
CA SER A 14 -15.60 12.20 7.18
C SER A 14 -16.42 11.25 6.32
N ILE A 15 -17.07 11.81 5.29
CA ILE A 15 -17.74 11.05 4.22
C ILE A 15 -16.77 11.01 3.04
N ARG A 16 -16.64 9.84 2.43
CA ARG A 16 -15.70 9.61 1.33
C ARG A 16 -16.37 8.90 0.18
N LEU A 17 -16.03 9.31 -1.03
CA LEU A 17 -16.33 8.60 -2.27
C LEU A 17 -15.03 8.08 -2.86
N VAL A 18 -15.04 6.83 -3.33
CA VAL A 18 -14.00 6.28 -4.21
C VAL A 18 -14.68 5.61 -5.40
N ILE A 19 -14.19 5.89 -6.59
CA ILE A 19 -14.67 5.23 -7.82
C ILE A 19 -13.55 4.34 -8.34
N TYR A 20 -13.87 3.06 -8.50
CA TYR A 20 -12.98 2.06 -9.09
C TYR A 20 -13.42 1.76 -10.52
N GLU A 21 -12.44 1.60 -11.41
CA GLU A 21 -12.63 0.99 -12.74
C GLU A 21 -12.09 -0.42 -12.70
N VAL A 22 -12.89 -1.38 -13.18
CA VAL A 22 -12.57 -2.81 -13.21
C VAL A 22 -12.63 -3.30 -14.66
N LEU A 23 -11.57 -3.95 -15.11
CA LEU A 23 -11.53 -4.61 -16.42
C LEU A 23 -12.27 -5.96 -16.37
N HIS A 24 -12.59 -6.52 -17.53
CA HIS A 24 -13.24 -7.83 -17.62
C HIS A 24 -12.43 -8.97 -17.01
N SER A 25 -11.12 -8.83 -17.00
CA SER A 25 -10.17 -9.77 -16.42
C SER A 25 -9.97 -9.58 -14.91
N GLY A 26 -10.53 -8.52 -14.32
CA GLY A 26 -10.54 -8.24 -12.88
C GLY A 26 -9.48 -7.23 -12.41
N GLU A 27 -8.55 -6.81 -13.27
CA GLU A 27 -7.63 -5.73 -12.95
C GLU A 27 -8.42 -4.44 -12.71
N HIS A 28 -7.96 -3.65 -11.78
CA HIS A 28 -8.68 -2.47 -11.35
C HIS A 28 -7.75 -1.32 -10.96
N ARG A 29 -8.31 -0.11 -10.98
CA ARG A 29 -7.65 1.10 -10.50
C ARG A 29 -8.66 2.06 -9.87
N VAL A 30 -8.16 2.96 -9.02
CA VAL A 30 -8.94 4.11 -8.55
C VAL A 30 -8.97 5.16 -9.65
N LEU A 31 -10.18 5.60 -10.05
CA LEU A 31 -10.39 6.69 -10.99
C LEU A 31 -10.55 8.03 -10.29
N HIS A 32 -11.28 8.05 -9.17
CA HIS A 32 -11.62 9.28 -8.47
C HIS A 32 -11.75 9.03 -6.97
N GLU A 33 -11.29 9.99 -6.17
CA GLU A 33 -11.48 10.01 -4.72
C GLU A 33 -11.91 11.41 -4.27
N LYS A 34 -12.93 11.45 -3.39
CA LYS A 34 -13.41 12.69 -2.77
C LYS A 34 -13.60 12.48 -1.28
N LYS A 35 -13.29 13.52 -0.49
CA LYS A 35 -13.47 13.51 0.97
C LYS A 35 -14.19 14.79 1.41
N TYR A 36 -15.15 14.61 2.34
CA TYR A 36 -15.82 15.70 3.04
C TYR A 36 -15.72 15.50 4.54
N ALA A 37 -15.35 16.53 5.30
CA ALA A 37 -15.23 16.48 6.76
C ALA A 37 -16.59 16.74 7.40
N ALA A 38 -17.36 15.69 7.66
CA ALA A 38 -18.72 15.78 8.21
C ALA A 38 -18.76 15.91 9.73
N ARG A 39 -17.77 15.31 10.44
CA ARG A 39 -17.67 15.27 11.91
C ARG A 39 -18.96 14.84 12.60
N LEU A 40 -19.64 13.81 12.07
CA LEU A 40 -20.93 13.34 12.55
C LEU A 40 -20.93 12.95 14.03
N SER A 41 -19.82 12.38 14.53
CA SER A 41 -19.72 12.03 15.95
C SER A 41 -19.78 13.22 16.90
N GLN A 42 -19.53 14.45 16.43
CA GLN A 42 -19.71 15.67 17.23
C GLN A 42 -21.13 16.21 17.22
N ARG A 43 -22.01 15.60 16.42
CA ARG A 43 -23.42 16.00 16.23
C ARG A 43 -24.40 15.05 16.90
N VAL A 44 -23.89 14.06 17.62
CA VAL A 44 -24.70 13.16 18.44
C VAL A 44 -25.15 13.93 19.68
N SER A 45 -26.47 13.99 19.89
CA SER A 45 -27.09 14.60 21.06
C SER A 45 -26.83 13.79 22.34
N PRO A 46 -27.03 14.34 23.54
CA PRO A 46 -26.81 13.60 24.79
C PRO A 46 -27.68 12.35 24.95
N ASP A 47 -28.83 12.29 24.29
CA ASP A 47 -29.75 11.13 24.24
C ASP A 47 -29.32 10.06 23.23
N GLY A 48 -28.17 10.26 22.56
CA GLY A 48 -27.64 9.35 21.55
C GLY A 48 -28.24 9.49 20.15
N THR A 49 -29.14 10.48 19.92
CA THR A 49 -29.74 10.71 18.59
C THR A 49 -28.89 11.66 17.72
N ILE A 50 -29.07 11.60 16.40
CA ILE A 50 -28.64 12.64 15.47
C ILE A 50 -29.89 13.24 14.86
N THR A 51 -30.06 14.58 15.01
CA THR A 51 -31.25 15.25 14.53
C THR A 51 -31.33 15.27 13.00
N LYS A 52 -32.55 15.42 12.46
CA LYS A 52 -32.78 15.51 11.02
C LYS A 52 -31.99 16.68 10.40
N GLU A 53 -31.95 17.84 11.07
CA GLU A 53 -31.22 19.02 10.60
C GLU A 53 -29.71 18.73 10.48
N ASN A 54 -29.14 17.93 11.36
CA ASN A 54 -27.75 17.50 11.29
C ASN A 54 -27.51 16.57 10.10
N ILE A 55 -28.45 15.67 9.79
CA ILE A 55 -28.39 14.81 8.60
C ILE A 55 -28.61 15.61 7.33
N ASP A 56 -29.53 16.58 7.31
CA ASP A 56 -29.77 17.44 6.16
C ASP A 56 -28.49 18.20 5.72
N THR A 57 -27.54 18.44 6.62
CA THR A 57 -26.24 19.06 6.26
C THR A 57 -25.36 18.17 5.37
N ILE A 58 -25.55 16.85 5.41
CA ILE A 58 -24.74 15.92 4.59
C ILE A 58 -25.45 15.50 3.31
N ILE A 59 -26.77 15.72 3.17
CA ILE A 59 -27.53 15.38 1.97
C ILE A 59 -26.94 16.02 0.71
N PRO A 60 -26.59 17.33 0.66
CA PRO A 60 -25.99 17.93 -0.53
C PRO A 60 -24.64 17.26 -0.92
N VAL A 61 -23.90 16.75 0.07
CA VAL A 61 -22.63 16.03 -0.19
C VAL A 61 -22.91 14.69 -0.85
N LEU A 62 -23.89 13.92 -0.35
CA LEU A 62 -24.27 12.65 -0.91
C LEU A 62 -24.84 12.79 -2.34
N LEU A 63 -25.67 13.80 -2.59
CA LEU A 63 -26.14 14.11 -3.93
C LEU A 63 -25.00 14.48 -4.87
N SER A 64 -24.07 15.33 -4.41
CA SER A 64 -22.88 15.66 -5.20
C SER A 64 -22.00 14.43 -5.52
N TYR A 65 -21.96 13.45 -4.64
CA TYR A 65 -21.24 12.19 -4.89
C TYR A 65 -21.98 11.32 -5.92
N GLN A 66 -23.31 11.33 -5.95
CA GLN A 66 -24.09 10.67 -6.99
C GLN A 66 -23.90 11.36 -8.36
N ASP A 67 -23.86 12.69 -8.38
CA ASP A 67 -23.56 13.44 -9.61
C ASP A 67 -22.18 13.09 -10.17
N ILE A 68 -21.16 13.00 -9.29
CA ILE A 68 -19.82 12.52 -9.67
C ILE A 68 -19.89 11.10 -10.20
N CYS A 69 -20.58 10.18 -9.50
CA CYS A 69 -20.74 8.80 -9.96
C CYS A 69 -21.42 8.74 -11.33
N SER A 70 -22.46 9.54 -11.56
CA SER A 70 -23.14 9.65 -12.85
C SER A 70 -22.20 10.16 -13.96
N ALA A 71 -21.40 11.20 -13.67
CA ALA A 71 -20.42 11.75 -14.62
C ALA A 71 -19.30 10.75 -14.97
N TYR A 72 -19.05 9.76 -14.11
CA TYR A 72 -18.11 8.67 -14.36
C TYR A 72 -18.79 7.40 -14.84
N ASP A 73 -20.06 7.40 -15.25
CA ASP A 73 -20.84 6.23 -15.70
C ASP A 73 -20.77 5.06 -14.70
N VAL A 74 -20.83 5.36 -13.40
CA VAL A 74 -20.83 4.34 -12.35
C VAL A 74 -22.17 3.60 -12.35
N LEU A 75 -22.12 2.27 -12.51
CA LEU A 75 -23.35 1.44 -12.58
C LEU A 75 -23.86 1.04 -11.19
N HIS A 76 -22.96 0.87 -10.23
CA HIS A 76 -23.29 0.44 -8.88
C HIS A 76 -22.61 1.32 -7.84
N ILE A 77 -23.43 1.86 -6.94
CA ILE A 77 -22.95 2.59 -5.75
C ILE A 77 -23.26 1.73 -4.53
N ARG A 78 -22.21 1.40 -3.76
CA ARG A 78 -22.34 0.80 -2.44
C ARG A 78 -22.09 1.89 -1.40
N ALA A 79 -23.10 2.22 -0.62
CA ALA A 79 -23.01 3.21 0.45
C ALA A 79 -23.05 2.50 1.80
N ALA A 80 -22.07 2.75 2.66
CA ALA A 80 -21.95 2.16 3.98
C ALA A 80 -21.80 3.23 5.04
N ALA A 81 -22.37 3.01 6.22
CA ALA A 81 -22.24 3.87 7.39
C ALA A 81 -21.67 3.09 8.57
N THR A 82 -20.80 3.75 9.32
CA THR A 82 -20.08 3.17 10.47
C THR A 82 -20.50 3.80 11.79
N ALA A 83 -19.67 3.76 12.79
CA ALA A 83 -19.95 4.00 14.21
C ALA A 83 -20.88 5.19 14.51
N ALA A 84 -20.75 6.34 13.84
CA ALA A 84 -21.57 7.51 14.19
C ALA A 84 -23.07 7.29 13.90
N ILE A 85 -23.41 6.70 12.77
CA ILE A 85 -24.79 6.39 12.40
C ILE A 85 -25.21 5.05 13.01
N ARG A 86 -24.35 4.03 12.94
CA ARG A 86 -24.62 2.70 13.51
C ARG A 86 -25.04 2.77 14.99
N ASN A 87 -24.33 3.56 15.79
CA ASN A 87 -24.54 3.65 17.22
C ASN A 87 -25.55 4.73 17.62
N ALA A 88 -26.14 5.46 16.68
CA ALA A 88 -27.17 6.44 16.96
C ALA A 88 -28.46 5.73 17.40
N ALA A 89 -29.13 6.25 18.44
CA ALA A 89 -30.38 5.68 18.93
C ALA A 89 -31.51 5.65 17.89
N ASN A 90 -31.41 6.52 16.87
CA ASN A 90 -32.34 6.64 15.75
C ASN A 90 -31.70 6.25 14.38
N SER A 91 -30.80 5.26 14.37
CA SER A 91 -30.04 4.86 13.16
C SER A 91 -30.93 4.47 11.97
N GLU A 92 -32.07 3.79 12.23
CA GLU A 92 -33.05 3.41 11.20
C GLU A 92 -33.72 4.63 10.59
N GLU A 93 -34.11 5.62 11.40
CA GLU A 93 -34.70 6.87 10.92
C GLU A 93 -33.69 7.65 10.05
N ILE A 94 -32.41 7.71 10.47
CA ILE A 94 -31.35 8.38 9.73
C ILE A 94 -31.20 7.74 8.35
N THR A 95 -31.12 6.42 8.25
CA THR A 95 -31.01 5.73 6.96
C THR A 95 -32.24 5.92 6.09
N ALA A 96 -33.43 5.98 6.69
CA ALA A 96 -34.67 6.30 5.98
C ALA A 96 -34.68 7.75 5.45
N TRP A 97 -34.22 8.73 6.23
CA TRP A 97 -34.10 10.13 5.77
C TRP A 97 -33.10 10.26 4.62
N ILE A 98 -31.93 9.62 4.70
CA ILE A 98 -30.95 9.61 3.62
C ILE A 98 -31.57 9.00 2.36
N ARG A 99 -32.23 7.85 2.49
CA ARG A 99 -32.89 7.18 1.36
C ARG A 99 -33.98 8.04 0.73
N ALA A 100 -34.82 8.68 1.55
CA ALA A 100 -35.90 9.55 1.07
C ALA A 100 -35.35 10.78 0.29
N ALA A 101 -34.23 11.34 0.76
CA ALA A 101 -33.63 12.54 0.17
C ALA A 101 -32.72 12.26 -1.04
N THR A 102 -32.10 11.09 -1.12
CA THR A 102 -31.06 10.80 -2.12
C THR A 102 -31.33 9.55 -2.95
N GLY A 103 -32.24 8.67 -2.55
CA GLY A 103 -32.45 7.35 -3.14
C GLY A 103 -31.38 6.30 -2.76
N LEU A 104 -30.29 6.69 -2.06
CA LEU A 104 -29.24 5.77 -1.65
C LEU A 104 -29.73 4.83 -0.54
N THR A 105 -29.49 3.53 -0.72
CA THR A 105 -29.60 2.55 0.36
C THR A 105 -28.27 2.49 1.08
N VAL A 106 -28.27 2.83 2.38
CA VAL A 106 -27.07 2.84 3.23
C VAL A 106 -27.03 1.57 4.06
N GLU A 107 -25.95 0.79 3.93
CA GLU A 107 -25.67 -0.39 4.75
C GLU A 107 -25.12 0.07 6.10
N LEU A 108 -25.70 -0.38 7.20
CA LEU A 108 -25.12 -0.19 8.55
C LEU A 108 -24.13 -1.32 8.79
N ILE A 109 -22.84 -0.98 8.78
CA ILE A 109 -21.77 -1.96 8.99
C ILE A 109 -21.57 -2.19 10.48
N SER A 110 -21.65 -3.46 10.94
CA SER A 110 -21.33 -3.81 12.33
C SER A 110 -19.85 -3.54 12.65
N GLY A 111 -19.48 -3.42 13.93
CA GLY A 111 -18.07 -3.24 14.30
C GLY A 111 -17.19 -4.42 13.90
N GLU A 112 -17.75 -5.64 13.98
CA GLU A 112 -17.08 -6.85 13.52
C GLU A 112 -16.88 -6.86 12.00
N ASP A 113 -17.90 -6.50 11.22
CA ASP A 113 -17.79 -6.38 9.76
C ASP A 113 -16.88 -5.24 9.35
N GLU A 114 -16.83 -4.14 10.11
CA GLU A 114 -15.88 -3.04 9.88
C GLU A 114 -14.44 -3.54 9.98
N GLY A 115 -14.12 -4.35 11.02
CA GLY A 115 -12.83 -5.01 11.16
C GLY A 115 -12.57 -6.06 10.08
N ARG A 116 -13.54 -6.90 9.74
CA ARG A 116 -13.43 -7.92 8.68
C ARG A 116 -13.19 -7.28 7.30
N LEU A 117 -13.89 -6.22 6.97
CA LEU A 117 -13.71 -5.49 5.72
C LEU A 117 -12.37 -4.74 5.72
N GLY A 118 -11.97 -4.15 6.86
CA GLY A 118 -10.63 -3.58 7.04
C GLY A 118 -9.53 -4.61 6.76
N PHE A 119 -9.71 -5.84 7.28
CA PHE A 119 -8.81 -6.95 6.99
C PHE A 119 -8.75 -7.28 5.48
N LEU A 120 -9.88 -7.31 4.76
CA LEU A 120 -9.84 -7.55 3.31
C LEU A 120 -8.99 -6.50 2.59
N GLY A 121 -9.10 -5.22 2.93
CA GLY A 121 -8.24 -4.18 2.38
C GLY A 121 -6.76 -4.41 2.68
N VAL A 122 -6.43 -4.81 3.90
CA VAL A 122 -5.04 -5.13 4.30
C VAL A 122 -4.53 -6.37 3.57
N ARG A 123 -5.31 -7.45 3.53
CA ARG A 123 -4.96 -8.70 2.85
C ARG A 123 -4.57 -8.49 1.39
N GLU A 124 -5.29 -7.61 0.70
CA GLU A 124 -5.06 -7.32 -0.73
C GLU A 124 -3.90 -6.35 -0.99
N SER A 125 -3.37 -5.72 0.06
CA SER A 125 -2.37 -4.65 -0.08
C SER A 125 -1.04 -4.91 0.64
N ILE A 126 -1.03 -5.70 1.71
CA ILE A 126 0.15 -5.97 2.54
C ILE A 126 0.47 -7.48 2.55
N PRO A 127 1.71 -7.89 2.23
CA PRO A 127 2.09 -9.31 2.11
C PRO A 127 2.47 -9.93 3.47
N LEU A 128 1.66 -9.70 4.52
CA LEU A 128 1.84 -10.33 5.82
C LEU A 128 1.01 -11.61 5.92
N GLN A 129 1.56 -12.64 6.56
CA GLN A 129 0.86 -13.90 6.84
C GLN A 129 0.00 -13.78 8.08
N ASP A 130 0.57 -13.21 9.15
CA ASP A 130 -0.05 -13.10 10.45
C ASP A 130 0.08 -11.66 10.96
N GLY A 131 -0.89 -11.22 11.75
CA GLY A 131 -0.82 -9.89 12.34
C GLY A 131 -2.10 -9.47 13.05
N TYR A 132 -1.98 -8.35 13.73
CA TYR A 132 -3.11 -7.58 14.19
C TYR A 132 -3.34 -6.38 13.29
N ILE A 133 -4.58 -5.94 13.20
CA ILE A 133 -4.95 -4.69 12.54
C ILE A 133 -5.60 -3.79 13.58
N ILE A 134 -5.27 -2.52 13.56
CA ILE A 134 -5.95 -1.48 14.34
C ILE A 134 -6.47 -0.41 13.39
N ASP A 135 -7.77 -0.15 13.41
CA ASP A 135 -8.40 0.99 12.71
C ASP A 135 -8.93 1.99 13.74
N ILE A 136 -8.26 3.13 13.88
CA ILE A 136 -8.68 4.19 14.78
C ILE A 136 -9.58 5.14 14.00
N GLY A 137 -10.89 4.90 14.13
CA GLY A 137 -11.93 5.73 13.58
C GLY A 137 -12.17 7.03 14.35
N GLY A 138 -13.26 7.72 14.03
CA GLY A 138 -13.69 8.91 14.79
C GLY A 138 -14.47 8.55 16.05
N GLY A 139 -15.31 7.52 15.99
CA GLY A 139 -16.23 7.10 17.07
C GLY A 139 -15.91 5.75 17.71
N SER A 140 -15.10 4.95 17.07
CA SER A 140 -14.71 3.60 17.52
C SER A 140 -13.27 3.29 17.13
N THR A 141 -12.76 2.19 17.67
CA THR A 141 -11.49 1.57 17.24
C THR A 141 -11.73 0.08 17.09
N GLU A 142 -11.46 -0.43 15.91
CA GLU A 142 -11.54 -1.83 15.58
C GLU A 142 -10.16 -2.49 15.75
N ILE A 143 -10.14 -3.69 16.37
CA ILE A 143 -8.95 -4.53 16.52
C ILE A 143 -9.27 -5.86 15.87
N THR A 144 -8.45 -6.30 14.94
CA THR A 144 -8.68 -7.54 14.17
C THR A 144 -7.43 -8.41 14.21
N LEU A 145 -7.60 -9.71 14.41
CA LEU A 145 -6.57 -10.74 14.31
C LEU A 145 -6.72 -11.48 12.97
N PHE A 146 -5.62 -11.68 12.27
CA PHE A 146 -5.54 -12.58 11.13
C PHE A 146 -4.33 -13.51 11.26
N LEU A 147 -4.51 -14.77 10.83
CA LEU A 147 -3.48 -15.80 10.83
C LEU A 147 -3.56 -16.57 9.51
N ASN A 148 -2.40 -16.84 8.89
CA ASN A 148 -2.29 -17.48 7.58
C ASN A 148 -3.10 -16.74 6.48
N ARG A 149 -3.11 -15.39 6.54
CA ARG A 149 -3.90 -14.52 5.65
C ARG A 149 -5.42 -14.78 5.73
N GLU A 150 -5.90 -15.30 6.83
CA GLU A 150 -7.31 -15.54 7.10
C GLU A 150 -7.77 -14.72 8.32
N TYR A 151 -8.97 -14.15 8.21
CA TYR A 151 -9.65 -13.49 9.33
C TYR A 151 -9.92 -14.48 10.46
N ARG A 152 -9.64 -14.10 11.70
CA ARG A 152 -9.86 -14.95 12.90
C ARG A 152 -10.86 -14.33 13.85
N ALA A 153 -10.65 -13.10 14.25
CA ALA A 153 -11.49 -12.39 15.20
C ALA A 153 -11.40 -10.88 14.98
N SER A 154 -12.44 -10.17 15.36
CA SER A 154 -12.46 -8.71 15.44
C SER A 154 -13.37 -8.24 16.57
N LEU A 155 -13.01 -7.13 17.15
CA LEU A 155 -13.87 -6.40 18.09
C LEU A 155 -13.82 -4.90 17.80
N SER A 156 -14.83 -4.19 18.25
CA SER A 156 -14.91 -2.73 18.19
C SER A 156 -15.09 -2.17 19.61
N ILE A 157 -14.22 -1.24 20.00
CA ILE A 157 -14.37 -0.52 21.26
C ILE A 157 -14.91 0.90 21.02
N PRO A 158 -15.72 1.46 21.94
CA PRO A 158 -16.39 2.75 21.74
C PRO A 158 -15.47 3.96 22.00
N TYR A 159 -14.22 3.84 21.63
CA TYR A 159 -13.19 4.88 21.72
C TYR A 159 -12.58 5.12 20.35
N GLY A 160 -12.91 6.24 19.73
CA GLY A 160 -12.28 6.75 18.53
C GLY A 160 -11.58 8.08 18.81
N ALA A 161 -10.89 8.63 17.81
CA ALA A 161 -10.14 9.88 18.01
C ALA A 161 -11.05 11.09 18.32
N VAL A 162 -12.26 11.17 17.74
CA VAL A 162 -13.16 12.33 17.88
C VAL A 162 -13.93 12.27 19.20
N ASN A 163 -14.60 11.15 19.51
CA ASN A 163 -15.38 11.03 20.73
C ASN A 163 -14.51 10.98 21.97
N SER A 164 -13.32 10.39 21.91
CA SER A 164 -12.35 10.41 23.02
C SER A 164 -11.80 11.82 23.26
N HIS A 165 -11.54 12.60 22.19
CA HIS A 165 -11.18 14.01 22.35
C HIS A 165 -12.31 14.81 23.02
N ALA A 166 -13.55 14.61 22.60
CA ALA A 166 -14.71 15.28 23.20
C ALA A 166 -14.89 14.93 24.70
N ARG A 167 -14.60 13.69 25.07
CA ARG A 167 -14.78 13.20 26.45
C ARG A 167 -13.63 13.56 27.40
N TYR A 168 -12.39 13.51 26.93
CA TYR A 168 -11.19 13.67 27.76
C TYR A 168 -10.39 14.94 27.45
N GLY A 169 -10.54 15.51 26.24
CA GLY A 169 -9.73 16.61 25.72
C GLY A 169 -10.21 18.00 26.09
N THR A 170 -10.61 18.24 27.34
CA THR A 170 -11.18 19.51 27.79
C THR A 170 -10.19 20.65 27.97
N ALA A 171 -8.88 20.37 27.88
CA ALA A 171 -7.81 21.36 28.07
C ALA A 171 -6.95 21.48 26.82
N ASP A 172 -6.17 22.55 26.73
CA ASP A 172 -5.20 22.81 25.68
C ASP A 172 -4.16 21.66 25.54
N TYR A 173 -3.83 21.05 26.68
CA TYR A 173 -3.00 19.83 26.77
C TYR A 173 -3.63 18.85 27.77
N TRP A 174 -3.24 17.58 27.68
CA TRP A 174 -3.77 16.54 28.57
C TRP A 174 -2.86 16.40 29.81
N ARG A 175 -3.45 16.33 30.99
CA ARG A 175 -2.70 16.02 32.20
C ARG A 175 -2.39 14.54 32.31
N SER A 176 -1.38 14.18 33.10
CA SER A 176 -0.98 12.77 33.31
C SER A 176 -2.15 11.92 33.80
N GLU A 177 -2.95 12.45 34.73
CA GLU A 177 -4.13 11.75 35.26
C GLU A 177 -5.16 11.46 34.16
N THR A 178 -5.36 12.39 33.22
CA THR A 178 -6.27 12.21 32.07
C THR A 178 -5.74 11.13 31.12
N VAL A 179 -4.44 11.13 30.81
CA VAL A 179 -3.80 10.12 29.97
C VAL A 179 -3.94 8.74 30.59
N GLN A 180 -3.62 8.60 31.90
CA GLN A 180 -3.71 7.32 32.62
C GLN A 180 -5.17 6.85 32.75
N GLY A 181 -6.10 7.76 33.03
CA GLY A 181 -7.54 7.45 33.11
C GLY A 181 -8.08 6.94 31.76
N PHE A 182 -7.67 7.55 30.65
CA PHE A 182 -8.05 7.09 29.31
C PHE A 182 -7.40 5.72 28.98
N LYS A 183 -6.10 5.56 29.27
CA LYS A 183 -5.43 4.25 29.14
C LYS A 183 -6.15 3.15 29.92
N HIS A 184 -6.53 3.42 31.17
CA HIS A 184 -7.30 2.49 32.01
C HIS A 184 -8.66 2.13 31.37
N SER A 185 -9.37 3.14 30.84
CA SER A 185 -10.66 2.91 30.16
C SER A 185 -10.53 2.00 28.93
N ILE A 186 -9.46 2.16 28.12
CA ILE A 186 -9.16 1.31 26.99
C ILE A 186 -8.91 -0.13 27.45
N LEU A 187 -8.03 -0.32 28.45
CA LEU A 187 -7.68 -1.65 28.97
C LEU A 187 -8.89 -2.34 29.60
N THR A 188 -9.77 -1.58 30.27
CA THR A 188 -11.01 -2.13 30.84
C THR A 188 -11.97 -2.62 29.76
N ALA A 189 -12.07 -1.91 28.61
CA ALA A 189 -12.89 -2.34 27.49
C ALA A 189 -12.36 -3.60 26.78
N LEU A 190 -11.08 -3.95 26.98
CA LEU A 190 -10.41 -5.09 26.33
C LEU A 190 -10.12 -6.26 27.28
N LYS A 191 -10.47 -6.16 28.56
CA LYS A 191 -10.05 -7.10 29.61
C LYS A 191 -10.58 -8.52 29.46
N ASP A 192 -11.76 -8.68 28.83
CA ASP A 192 -12.45 -9.96 28.70
C ASP A 192 -12.16 -10.65 27.36
N GLU A 193 -11.21 -10.12 26.58
CA GLU A 193 -10.88 -10.58 25.22
C GLU A 193 -9.57 -11.37 25.21
N ASP A 194 -9.60 -12.62 25.66
CA ASP A 194 -8.42 -13.48 25.82
C ASP A 194 -7.60 -13.68 24.55
N TRP A 195 -8.25 -13.64 23.38
CA TRP A 195 -7.59 -13.83 22.08
C TRP A 195 -6.58 -12.72 21.75
N LEU A 196 -6.71 -11.53 22.35
CA LEU A 196 -5.76 -10.42 22.17
C LEU A 196 -4.37 -10.78 22.72
N LEU A 197 -4.30 -11.64 23.73
CA LEU A 197 -3.05 -12.04 24.38
C LEU A 197 -2.49 -13.38 23.83
N ALA A 198 -3.28 -14.08 23.02
CA ALA A 198 -2.95 -15.44 22.56
C ALA A 198 -1.81 -15.49 21.53
N HIS A 199 -1.57 -14.40 20.80
CA HIS A 199 -0.58 -14.35 19.72
C HIS A 199 0.39 -13.16 19.88
N PRO A 200 1.28 -13.14 20.89
CA PRO A 200 2.26 -12.08 21.06
C PRO A 200 3.29 -12.08 19.92
N ASN A 201 4.01 -10.98 19.77
CA ASN A 201 5.07 -10.80 18.79
C ASN A 201 4.62 -10.79 17.31
N LEU A 202 3.34 -10.54 17.05
CA LEU A 202 2.86 -10.26 15.70
C LEU A 202 3.01 -8.76 15.34
N PRO A 203 3.16 -8.41 14.06
CA PRO A 203 3.10 -7.03 13.62
C PRO A 203 1.71 -6.42 13.84
N LEU A 204 1.66 -5.10 14.05
CA LEU A 204 0.42 -4.33 14.14
C LEU A 204 0.27 -3.46 12.89
N VAL A 205 -0.72 -3.77 12.04
CA VAL A 205 -1.05 -2.98 10.86
C VAL A 205 -2.01 -1.87 11.26
N GLY A 206 -1.58 -0.63 11.08
CA GLY A 206 -2.39 0.53 11.43
C GLY A 206 -3.15 1.10 10.23
N LEU A 207 -4.46 1.29 10.41
CA LEU A 207 -5.35 1.93 9.46
C LEU A 207 -5.75 3.33 9.96
N GLY A 208 -6.41 4.06 9.10
CA GLY A 208 -7.03 5.32 9.46
C GLY A 208 -6.11 6.53 9.46
N GLY A 209 -6.66 7.65 9.91
CA GLY A 209 -5.99 8.93 9.78
C GLY A 209 -4.96 9.21 10.87
N THR A 210 -5.09 8.61 12.04
CA THR A 210 -4.15 8.76 13.16
C THR A 210 -2.80 8.15 12.80
N VAL A 211 -2.79 6.89 12.38
CA VAL A 211 -1.55 6.16 12.05
C VAL A 211 -0.81 6.84 10.89
N ARG A 212 -1.56 7.27 9.84
CA ARG A 212 -0.97 8.04 8.73
C ARG A 212 -0.40 9.40 9.16
N ALA A 213 -1.03 10.09 10.11
CA ALA A 213 -0.50 11.35 10.64
C ALA A 213 0.81 11.12 11.41
N LEU A 214 0.85 10.09 12.26
CA LEU A 214 2.07 9.72 13.01
C LEU A 214 3.20 9.33 12.04
N ALA A 215 2.92 8.49 11.04
CA ALA A 215 3.90 8.13 10.01
C ALA A 215 4.48 9.36 9.30
N LYS A 216 3.62 10.30 8.91
CA LYS A 216 4.05 11.55 8.26
C LYS A 216 4.92 12.41 9.17
N MET A 217 4.60 12.45 10.47
CA MET A 217 5.41 13.17 11.46
C MET A 217 6.79 12.53 11.62
N VAL A 218 6.86 11.18 11.67
CA VAL A 218 8.14 10.43 11.71
C VAL A 218 8.95 10.71 10.47
N GLN A 219 8.38 10.51 9.27
CA GLN A 219 9.07 10.76 8.00
C GLN A 219 9.62 12.19 7.90
N LYS A 220 8.86 13.19 8.36
CA LYS A 220 9.33 14.58 8.37
C LYS A 220 10.46 14.81 9.37
N ARG A 221 10.40 14.20 10.55
CA ARG A 221 11.45 14.29 11.58
C ARG A 221 12.76 13.66 11.11
N GLN A 222 12.67 12.53 10.37
CA GLN A 222 13.83 11.78 9.86
C GLN A 222 14.33 12.26 8.50
N ALA A 223 13.67 13.25 7.87
CA ALA A 223 13.93 13.63 6.48
C ALA A 223 13.88 12.41 5.52
N TYR A 224 12.92 11.50 5.75
CA TYR A 224 12.78 10.25 5.01
C TYR A 224 12.61 10.50 3.51
N SER A 225 13.44 9.85 2.71
CA SER A 225 13.61 10.17 1.29
C SER A 225 12.48 9.68 0.37
N LEU A 226 11.70 8.66 0.81
CA LEU A 226 10.60 8.10 0.04
C LEU A 226 9.24 8.54 0.61
N PRO A 227 8.45 9.42 -0.05
CA PRO A 227 7.23 10.00 0.52
C PRO A 227 6.01 9.06 0.46
N LEU A 228 6.20 7.76 0.53
CA LEU A 228 5.12 6.78 0.55
C LEU A 228 4.71 6.48 1.99
N MET A 229 3.40 6.35 2.23
CA MET A 229 2.83 6.00 3.53
C MET A 229 2.54 4.50 3.64
N HIS A 230 2.00 3.89 2.57
CA HIS A 230 1.65 2.49 2.58
C HIS A 230 2.89 1.60 2.66
N GLY A 231 2.91 0.66 3.60
CA GLY A 231 4.08 -0.19 3.87
C GLY A 231 5.18 0.48 4.71
N TYR A 232 5.01 1.76 5.12
CA TYR A 232 5.97 2.40 6.01
C TYR A 232 5.95 1.75 7.39
N MET A 233 7.12 1.45 7.92
CA MET A 233 7.28 0.85 9.24
C MET A 233 7.67 1.93 10.26
N ILE A 234 6.92 2.01 11.36
CA ILE A 234 7.21 2.92 12.46
C ILE A 234 7.74 2.07 13.63
N SER A 235 8.87 2.46 14.22
CA SER A 235 9.42 1.75 15.36
C SER A 235 8.63 1.99 16.65
N LYS A 236 8.79 1.07 17.60
CA LYS A 236 8.22 1.21 18.94
C LYS A 236 8.66 2.51 19.62
N GLU A 237 9.95 2.83 19.49
CA GLU A 237 10.57 4.01 20.13
C GLU A 237 10.00 5.32 19.59
N GLU A 238 9.65 5.34 18.30
CA GLU A 238 9.06 6.52 17.66
C GLU A 238 7.64 6.76 18.16
N ILE A 239 6.80 5.73 18.25
CA ILE A 239 5.45 5.88 18.80
C ILE A 239 5.50 6.19 20.29
N GLN A 240 6.37 5.54 21.06
CA GLN A 240 6.58 5.83 22.47
C GLN A 240 6.96 7.31 22.67
N SER A 241 7.89 7.83 21.87
CA SER A 241 8.29 9.24 21.90
C SER A 241 7.11 10.19 21.68
N PHE A 242 6.17 9.85 20.78
CA PHE A 242 4.97 10.65 20.58
C PHE A 242 3.97 10.50 21.71
N TYR A 243 3.81 9.30 22.27
CA TYR A 243 2.97 9.06 23.43
C TYR A 243 3.46 9.88 24.65
N ASP A 244 4.77 9.95 24.86
CA ASP A 244 5.39 10.67 25.98
C ASP A 244 5.39 12.18 25.81
N THR A 245 5.19 12.70 24.60
CA THR A 245 5.34 14.14 24.33
C THR A 245 4.06 14.82 23.88
N LEU A 246 3.33 14.27 22.90
CA LEU A 246 2.18 14.94 22.26
C LEU A 246 1.07 15.34 23.24
N PRO A 247 0.70 14.52 24.26
CA PRO A 247 -0.35 14.90 25.20
C PRO A 247 -0.06 16.20 25.95
N TYR A 248 1.21 16.47 26.21
CA TYR A 248 1.66 17.59 27.07
C TYR A 248 2.02 18.86 26.29
N ILE A 249 2.00 18.81 24.95
CA ILE A 249 2.25 19.98 24.09
C ILE A 249 0.97 20.80 23.95
N PRO A 250 0.98 22.13 24.26
CA PRO A 250 -0.15 23.02 24.04
C PRO A 250 -0.60 23.01 22.54
N TYR A 251 -1.90 23.23 22.33
CA TYR A 251 -2.51 23.16 20.98
C TYR A 251 -1.77 24.03 19.96
N ASP A 252 -1.43 25.28 20.32
CA ASP A 252 -0.75 26.22 19.41
C ASP A 252 0.67 25.84 19.05
N GLN A 253 1.34 25.06 19.89
CA GLN A 253 2.64 24.49 19.59
C GLN A 253 2.48 23.19 18.81
N ARG A 254 1.52 22.34 19.21
CA ARG A 254 1.25 21.05 18.57
C ARG A 254 0.87 21.21 17.09
N LYS A 255 0.06 22.22 16.72
CA LYS A 255 -0.30 22.52 15.32
C LYS A 255 0.90 22.87 14.42
N LYS A 256 2.05 23.23 15.03
CA LYS A 256 3.29 23.54 14.31
C LYS A 256 4.18 22.31 14.13
N THR A 257 3.80 21.14 14.68
CA THR A 257 4.58 19.90 14.55
C THR A 257 4.68 19.51 13.07
N PRO A 258 5.90 19.35 12.53
CA PRO A 258 6.08 18.96 11.13
C PRO A 258 5.37 17.64 10.80
N GLY A 259 4.60 17.61 9.73
CA GLY A 259 3.84 16.43 9.30
C GLY A 259 2.43 16.32 9.88
N LEU A 260 2.10 17.02 10.95
CA LEU A 260 0.76 17.06 11.53
C LEU A 260 -0.13 18.07 10.80
N SER A 261 -1.26 17.62 10.25
CA SER A 261 -2.22 18.49 9.59
C SER A 261 -3.12 19.21 10.61
N LYS A 262 -3.59 20.40 10.27
CA LYS A 262 -4.40 21.26 11.18
C LYS A 262 -5.70 20.58 11.63
N ASP A 263 -6.32 19.79 10.76
CA ASP A 263 -7.57 19.06 11.04
C ASP A 263 -7.36 17.84 11.95
N ARG A 264 -6.10 17.53 12.32
CA ARG A 264 -5.71 16.43 13.20
C ARG A 264 -5.10 16.87 14.52
N THR A 265 -4.85 18.16 14.68
CA THR A 265 -4.14 18.70 15.86
C THR A 265 -4.82 18.36 17.18
N ASP A 266 -6.14 18.34 17.20
CA ASP A 266 -6.99 17.96 18.34
C ASP A 266 -7.10 16.43 18.51
N LEU A 267 -7.13 15.71 17.41
CA LEU A 267 -7.42 14.27 17.38
C LEU A 267 -6.20 13.37 17.56
N ILE A 268 -4.98 13.94 17.47
CA ILE A 268 -3.76 13.12 17.50
C ILE A 268 -3.49 12.55 18.90
N ILE A 269 -3.84 13.27 19.98
CA ILE A 269 -3.58 12.83 21.35
C ILE A 269 -4.32 11.54 21.67
N PRO A 270 -5.69 11.49 21.61
CA PRO A 270 -6.38 10.23 21.89
C PRO A 270 -5.95 9.12 20.93
N GLY A 271 -5.64 9.46 19.68
CA GLY A 271 -5.18 8.49 18.72
C GLY A 271 -3.85 7.83 19.06
N VAL A 272 -2.85 8.60 19.53
CA VAL A 272 -1.56 8.02 19.93
C VAL A 272 -1.68 7.23 21.24
N ILE A 273 -2.56 7.64 22.17
CA ILE A 273 -2.81 6.88 23.40
C ILE A 273 -3.46 5.53 23.08
N LEU A 274 -4.50 5.52 22.22
CA LEU A 274 -5.12 4.29 21.74
C LEU A 274 -4.08 3.35 21.11
N LEU A 275 -3.32 3.88 20.13
CA LEU A 275 -2.34 3.09 19.39
C LEU A 275 -1.30 2.47 20.31
N GLN A 276 -0.69 3.28 21.21
CA GLN A 276 0.36 2.82 22.11
C GLN A 276 -0.17 1.82 23.15
N THR A 277 -1.36 2.09 23.73
CA THR A 277 -1.97 1.20 24.72
C THR A 277 -2.26 -0.19 24.14
N ILE A 278 -2.86 -0.22 22.95
CA ILE A 278 -3.19 -1.47 22.28
C ILE A 278 -1.93 -2.21 21.81
N TYR A 279 -0.93 -1.48 21.30
CA TYR A 279 0.36 -2.06 20.92
C TYR A 279 1.06 -2.77 22.10
N GLU A 280 1.09 -2.12 23.24
CA GLU A 280 1.66 -2.71 24.48
C GLU A 280 0.88 -3.93 24.94
N LEU A 281 -0.46 -3.88 24.90
CA LEU A 281 -1.34 -4.99 25.26
C LEU A 281 -1.07 -6.22 24.38
N LEU A 282 -1.02 -6.02 23.05
CA LEU A 282 -0.79 -7.07 22.06
C LEU A 282 0.66 -7.57 22.03
N ARG A 283 1.59 -6.89 22.70
CA ARG A 283 3.04 -7.16 22.64
C ARG A 283 3.55 -7.25 21.20
N SER A 284 3.08 -6.35 20.36
CA SER A 284 3.43 -6.35 18.93
C SER A 284 4.89 -5.98 18.69
N THR A 285 5.46 -6.42 17.56
CA THR A 285 6.87 -6.22 17.23
C THR A 285 7.14 -4.84 16.61
N HIS A 286 6.29 -4.41 15.69
CA HIS A 286 6.42 -3.15 14.96
C HIS A 286 5.08 -2.74 14.37
N TYR A 287 4.99 -1.48 13.95
CA TYR A 287 3.83 -0.95 13.25
C TYR A 287 4.06 -0.94 11.75
N VAL A 288 3.02 -1.31 10.98
CA VAL A 288 3.01 -1.20 9.52
C VAL A 288 1.84 -0.31 9.11
N VAL A 289 2.11 0.73 8.36
CA VAL A 289 1.05 1.67 7.91
C VAL A 289 0.36 1.12 6.67
N SER A 290 -0.97 0.97 6.72
CA SER A 290 -1.75 0.65 5.53
C SER A 290 -2.42 1.87 4.92
N GLY A 291 -2.34 1.97 3.60
CA GLY A 291 -3.13 2.90 2.79
C GLY A 291 -4.54 2.39 2.51
N ALA A 292 -4.69 1.06 2.48
CA ALA A 292 -5.96 0.36 2.25
C ALA A 292 -6.65 0.04 3.59
N GLY A 293 -7.98 -0.07 3.58
CA GLY A 293 -8.80 -0.35 4.76
C GLY A 293 -10.25 -0.66 4.40
N LEU A 294 -11.21 -0.20 5.21
CA LEU A 294 -12.65 -0.48 5.05
C LEU A 294 -13.17 -0.28 3.62
N ARG A 295 -12.84 0.84 2.98
CA ARG A 295 -13.34 1.16 1.63
C ARG A 295 -12.84 0.18 0.58
N ASP A 296 -11.57 -0.22 0.72
CA ASP A 296 -10.98 -1.22 -0.15
C ASP A 296 -11.65 -2.59 0.11
N GLY A 297 -11.93 -2.92 1.36
CA GLY A 297 -12.70 -4.14 1.70
C GLY A 297 -14.12 -4.14 1.14
N LEU A 298 -14.84 -3.02 1.20
CA LEU A 298 -16.16 -2.86 0.57
C LEU A 298 -16.09 -3.07 -0.95
N PHE A 299 -14.98 -2.70 -1.59
CA PHE A 299 -14.73 -2.94 -3.01
C PHE A 299 -14.32 -4.38 -3.28
N TYR A 300 -13.38 -4.94 -2.50
CA TYR A 300 -12.85 -6.29 -2.75
C TYR A 300 -13.86 -7.40 -2.45
N GLU A 301 -14.75 -7.21 -1.49
CA GLU A 301 -15.74 -8.24 -1.14
C GLU A 301 -16.62 -8.69 -2.34
N PRO A 302 -17.27 -7.81 -3.10
CA PRO A 302 -17.97 -8.22 -4.32
C PRO A 302 -17.02 -8.63 -5.46
N LEU A 303 -15.84 -8.03 -5.56
CA LEU A 303 -14.85 -8.36 -6.59
C LEU A 303 -14.39 -9.82 -6.45
N HIS A 304 -14.11 -10.28 -5.23
CA HIS A 304 -13.70 -11.66 -4.97
C HIS A 304 -14.80 -12.68 -5.28
N ARG A 305 -16.09 -12.31 -5.09
CA ARG A 305 -17.19 -13.17 -5.51
C ARG A 305 -17.26 -13.32 -7.03
N GLN A 306 -16.95 -12.25 -7.75
CA GLN A 306 -16.95 -12.23 -9.21
C GLN A 306 -15.68 -12.87 -9.80
N PHE A 307 -14.53 -12.69 -9.15
CA PHE A 307 -13.21 -13.15 -9.60
C PHE A 307 -12.48 -13.94 -8.49
N PRO A 308 -12.94 -15.15 -8.13
CA PRO A 308 -12.34 -15.93 -7.03
C PRO A 308 -10.86 -16.25 -7.23
N GLN A 309 -10.41 -16.35 -8.48
CA GLN A 309 -9.01 -16.65 -8.84
C GLN A 309 -8.01 -15.58 -8.37
N PHE A 310 -8.48 -14.36 -8.03
CA PHE A 310 -7.59 -13.32 -7.49
C PHE A 310 -7.37 -13.42 -5.98
N MET A 311 -8.19 -14.16 -5.25
CA MET A 311 -8.12 -14.21 -3.79
C MET A 311 -6.77 -14.71 -3.25
N ASP A 312 -6.19 -15.73 -3.90
CA ASP A 312 -4.99 -16.41 -3.42
C ASP A 312 -3.70 -15.96 -4.12
N GLN A 313 -3.81 -15.01 -5.04
CA GLN A 313 -2.63 -14.49 -5.73
C GLN A 313 -1.77 -13.61 -4.81
N ASP A 314 -0.45 -13.64 -5.05
CA ASP A 314 0.50 -12.76 -4.35
C ASP A 314 0.17 -11.28 -4.57
N VAL A 315 0.33 -10.46 -3.52
CA VAL A 315 0.01 -9.02 -3.54
C VAL A 315 0.83 -8.27 -4.60
N LEU A 316 2.13 -8.59 -4.73
CA LEU A 316 2.98 -7.95 -5.74
C LEU A 316 2.54 -8.31 -7.15
N TYR A 317 2.20 -9.60 -7.38
CA TYR A 317 1.71 -10.05 -8.66
C TYR A 317 0.45 -9.28 -9.09
N LYS A 318 -0.57 -9.20 -8.23
CA LYS A 318 -1.79 -8.42 -8.50
C LYS A 318 -1.50 -6.95 -8.78
N SER A 319 -0.64 -6.34 -7.95
CA SER A 319 -0.27 -4.93 -8.09
C SER A 319 0.43 -4.64 -9.42
N VAL A 320 1.35 -5.52 -9.84
CA VAL A 320 2.04 -5.43 -11.13
C VAL A 320 1.06 -5.59 -12.29
N HIS A 321 0.18 -6.60 -12.24
CA HIS A 321 -0.83 -6.80 -13.30
C HIS A 321 -1.80 -5.63 -13.42
N ASN A 322 -2.27 -5.08 -12.31
CA ASN A 322 -3.06 -3.84 -12.32
C ASN A 322 -2.28 -2.68 -13.00
N ALA A 323 -1.00 -2.52 -12.69
CA ALA A 323 -0.18 -1.48 -13.30
C ALA A 323 0.00 -1.68 -14.81
N LEU A 324 0.29 -2.91 -15.24
CA LEU A 324 0.46 -3.24 -16.66
C LEU A 324 -0.82 -3.01 -17.45
N ALA A 325 -1.96 -3.42 -16.92
CA ALA A 325 -3.24 -3.30 -17.60
C ALA A 325 -3.66 -1.85 -17.90
N PHE A 326 -3.27 -0.89 -17.06
CA PHE A 326 -3.67 0.51 -17.21
C PHE A 326 -2.55 1.45 -17.65
N ASP A 327 -1.30 1.15 -17.29
CA ASP A 327 -0.20 2.11 -17.42
C ASP A 327 0.90 1.64 -18.40
N SER A 328 0.91 0.37 -18.86
CA SER A 328 1.93 -0.15 -19.79
C SER A 328 1.53 -0.04 -21.25
N LEU A 329 2.53 0.15 -22.12
CA LEU A 329 2.43 0.02 -23.58
C LEU A 329 3.30 -1.16 -24.09
N ALA A 330 4.08 -1.78 -23.22
CA ALA A 330 4.97 -2.86 -23.58
C ALA A 330 4.20 -4.15 -23.90
N PRO A 331 4.58 -4.91 -24.95
CA PRO A 331 4.01 -6.21 -25.21
C PRO A 331 4.28 -7.18 -24.06
N GLN A 332 3.25 -7.89 -23.58
CA GLN A 332 3.38 -8.84 -22.47
C GLN A 332 4.42 -9.92 -22.77
N GLU A 333 4.48 -10.43 -24.01
CA GLU A 333 5.46 -11.43 -24.44
C GLU A 333 6.90 -10.98 -24.18
N GLU A 334 7.23 -9.71 -24.45
CA GLU A 334 8.55 -9.17 -24.21
C GLU A 334 8.88 -9.15 -22.71
N LEU A 335 7.93 -8.70 -21.89
CA LEU A 335 8.12 -8.62 -20.43
C LEU A 335 8.33 -10.01 -19.84
N ASP A 336 7.56 -11.01 -20.29
CA ASP A 336 7.69 -12.40 -19.86
C ASP A 336 9.03 -13.02 -20.27
N GLN A 337 9.52 -12.73 -21.48
CA GLN A 337 10.83 -13.20 -21.93
C GLN A 337 11.98 -12.54 -21.12
N VAL A 338 11.91 -11.23 -20.90
CA VAL A 338 12.90 -10.53 -20.08
C VAL A 338 12.89 -11.09 -18.66
N TYR A 339 11.74 -11.33 -18.08
CA TYR A 339 11.63 -11.95 -16.75
C TYR A 339 12.24 -13.36 -16.71
N SER A 340 11.91 -14.20 -17.69
CA SER A 340 12.46 -15.56 -17.80
C SER A 340 14.00 -15.54 -17.90
N LEU A 341 14.55 -14.65 -18.75
CA LEU A 341 15.99 -14.49 -18.91
C LEU A 341 16.65 -13.98 -17.62
N MET A 342 16.10 -12.96 -16.98
CA MET A 342 16.64 -12.41 -15.72
C MET A 342 16.64 -13.47 -14.62
N LYS A 343 15.55 -14.20 -14.45
CA LYS A 343 15.45 -15.27 -13.45
C LYS A 343 16.50 -16.36 -13.68
N ARG A 344 16.67 -16.80 -14.91
CA ARG A 344 17.67 -17.82 -15.28
C ARG A 344 19.10 -17.33 -15.08
N LEU A 345 19.41 -16.09 -15.51
CA LEU A 345 20.72 -15.46 -15.31
C LEU A 345 21.06 -15.36 -13.81
N HIS A 346 20.13 -14.87 -13.01
CA HIS A 346 20.32 -14.74 -11.58
C HIS A 346 20.53 -16.10 -10.90
N THR A 347 19.71 -17.09 -11.22
CA THR A 347 19.85 -18.47 -10.70
C THR A 347 21.20 -19.08 -11.11
N THR A 348 21.66 -18.87 -12.34
CA THR A 348 22.95 -19.37 -12.82
C THR A 348 24.13 -18.72 -12.06
N LEU A 349 24.02 -17.44 -11.71
CA LEU A 349 25.11 -16.69 -11.07
C LEU A 349 25.18 -16.88 -9.55
N ILE A 350 24.04 -16.97 -8.87
CA ILE A 350 23.96 -17.01 -7.40
C ILE A 350 23.56 -18.41 -6.88
N GLY A 351 22.84 -19.20 -7.66
CA GLY A 351 22.22 -20.46 -7.21
C GLY A 351 20.76 -20.28 -6.82
N GLN A 352 20.11 -21.40 -6.47
CA GLN A 352 18.71 -21.39 -6.01
C GLN A 352 18.62 -20.94 -4.55
N GLY A 353 17.59 -20.14 -4.19
CA GLY A 353 17.21 -19.94 -2.78
C GLY A 353 17.23 -18.51 -2.25
N GLN A 354 17.42 -17.48 -3.07
CA GLN A 354 17.29 -16.09 -2.61
C GLN A 354 15.92 -15.50 -3.02
N THR A 355 14.87 -15.83 -2.28
CA THR A 355 13.48 -15.40 -2.53
C THR A 355 13.30 -13.88 -2.54
N GLN A 356 14.11 -13.13 -1.79
CA GLN A 356 14.01 -11.67 -1.72
C GLN A 356 14.39 -10.99 -3.05
N ASP A 357 15.39 -11.50 -3.78
CA ASP A 357 15.80 -10.95 -5.06
C ASP A 357 14.78 -11.30 -6.17
N GLU A 358 14.07 -12.44 -6.04
CA GLU A 358 13.04 -12.85 -7.02
C GLU A 358 11.91 -11.82 -7.13
N ARG A 359 11.52 -11.18 -6.02
CA ARG A 359 10.47 -10.14 -6.01
C ARG A 359 10.93 -8.89 -6.76
N ILE A 360 12.17 -8.46 -6.54
CA ILE A 360 12.79 -7.33 -7.25
C ILE A 360 12.92 -7.66 -8.74
N ILE A 361 13.43 -8.86 -9.08
CA ILE A 361 13.59 -9.31 -10.47
C ILE A 361 12.24 -9.32 -11.18
N TYR A 362 11.20 -9.85 -10.55
CA TYR A 362 9.86 -9.84 -11.12
C TYR A 362 9.36 -8.41 -11.37
N ALA A 363 9.39 -7.55 -10.35
CA ALA A 363 8.91 -6.18 -10.46
C ALA A 363 9.64 -5.39 -11.56
N VAL A 364 10.98 -5.45 -11.60
CA VAL A 364 11.75 -4.69 -12.59
C VAL A 364 11.58 -5.23 -14.00
N SER A 365 11.49 -6.55 -14.18
CA SER A 365 11.27 -7.16 -15.49
C SER A 365 9.94 -6.76 -16.11
N MET A 366 8.91 -6.62 -15.28
CA MET A 366 7.57 -6.25 -15.72
C MET A 366 7.41 -4.73 -15.90
N LEU A 367 8.12 -3.92 -15.12
CA LEU A 367 7.83 -2.48 -15.01
C LEU A 367 8.89 -1.57 -15.64
N TYR A 368 10.02 -2.10 -16.18
CA TYR A 368 11.10 -1.26 -16.70
C TYR A 368 10.69 -0.36 -17.88
N ARG A 369 9.63 -0.70 -18.60
CA ARG A 369 9.07 0.08 -19.73
C ARG A 369 7.83 0.91 -19.39
N ILE A 370 7.34 0.87 -18.14
CA ILE A 370 6.08 1.55 -17.79
C ILE A 370 6.16 3.06 -18.02
N GLY A 371 7.33 3.64 -17.95
CA GLY A 371 7.59 5.06 -18.23
C GLY A 371 7.45 5.48 -19.69
N GLU A 372 7.34 4.54 -20.64
CA GLU A 372 7.11 4.86 -22.07
C GLU A 372 5.80 5.60 -22.28
N ARG A 373 4.80 5.36 -21.43
CA ARG A 373 3.53 6.08 -21.47
C ARG A 373 3.68 7.58 -21.25
N VAL A 374 4.76 8.01 -20.59
CA VAL A 374 5.08 9.44 -20.39
C VAL A 374 5.97 9.95 -21.51
N HIS A 375 7.09 9.25 -21.80
CA HIS A 375 8.03 9.67 -22.84
C HIS A 375 8.93 8.50 -23.28
N HIS A 376 8.87 8.13 -24.54
CA HIS A 376 9.57 6.98 -25.09
C HIS A 376 11.11 7.05 -24.86
N HIS A 377 11.76 8.15 -25.20
CA HIS A 377 13.22 8.30 -25.08
C HIS A 377 13.74 8.45 -23.65
N ARG A 378 12.86 8.69 -22.66
CA ARG A 378 13.19 8.79 -21.24
C ARG A 378 12.44 7.76 -20.42
N ALA A 379 12.03 6.66 -21.03
CA ALA A 379 11.22 5.64 -20.39
C ALA A 379 11.82 5.15 -19.06
N SER A 380 13.13 4.91 -19.01
CA SER A 380 13.81 4.43 -17.80
C SER A 380 13.67 5.39 -16.61
N SER A 381 13.93 6.68 -16.83
CA SER A 381 13.79 7.69 -15.77
C SER A 381 12.33 7.89 -15.34
N HIS A 382 11.38 7.75 -16.28
CA HIS A 382 9.96 7.80 -15.94
C HIS A 382 9.47 6.53 -15.26
N SER A 383 10.02 5.35 -15.56
CA SER A 383 9.76 4.11 -14.83
C SER A 383 10.26 4.21 -13.38
N MET A 384 11.46 4.75 -13.17
CA MET A 384 11.98 5.05 -11.83
C MET A 384 11.05 6.02 -11.09
N TYR A 385 10.70 7.15 -11.69
CA TYR A 385 9.79 8.14 -11.11
C TYR A 385 8.44 7.51 -10.76
N TRP A 386 7.87 6.70 -11.66
CA TRP A 386 6.60 6.03 -11.47
C TRP A 386 6.64 5.11 -10.24
N LEU A 387 7.66 4.25 -10.11
CA LEU A 387 7.85 3.36 -8.96
C LEU A 387 7.99 4.13 -7.64
N MET A 388 8.78 5.22 -7.62
CA MET A 388 9.03 6.02 -6.43
C MET A 388 7.81 6.80 -5.93
N ASN A 389 6.84 7.10 -6.80
CA ASN A 389 5.70 7.95 -6.46
C ASN A 389 4.36 7.21 -6.43
N LYS A 390 4.16 6.21 -7.29
CA LYS A 390 2.93 5.38 -7.30
C LYS A 390 2.92 4.43 -6.10
N GLY A 391 4.08 3.88 -5.77
CA GLY A 391 4.20 2.76 -4.84
C GLY A 391 3.64 1.47 -5.45
N MET A 392 4.27 0.34 -5.12
CA MET A 392 3.82 -0.99 -5.53
C MET A 392 3.41 -1.77 -4.29
N TRP A 393 2.16 -2.16 -4.21
CA TRP A 393 1.74 -3.06 -3.15
C TRP A 393 2.49 -4.37 -3.26
N GLY A 394 2.92 -4.87 -2.13
CA GLY A 394 3.73 -6.07 -2.07
C GLY A 394 5.24 -5.82 -2.10
N LEU A 395 5.75 -4.65 -2.45
CA LEU A 395 7.15 -4.26 -2.24
C LEU A 395 7.29 -3.46 -0.93
N SER A 396 8.34 -3.75 -0.17
CA SER A 396 8.80 -2.84 0.89
C SER A 396 9.37 -1.55 0.30
N HIS A 397 9.51 -0.50 1.11
CA HIS A 397 10.14 0.76 0.67
C HIS A 397 11.56 0.54 0.14
N ARG A 398 12.34 -0.33 0.79
CA ARG A 398 13.68 -0.70 0.34
C ARG A 398 13.65 -1.38 -1.03
N GLU A 399 12.78 -2.40 -1.22
CA GLU A 399 12.62 -3.07 -2.51
C GLU A 399 12.11 -2.12 -3.60
N THR A 400 11.23 -1.17 -3.24
CA THR A 400 10.74 -0.13 -4.17
C THR A 400 11.87 0.75 -4.67
N VAL A 401 12.73 1.25 -3.76
CA VAL A 401 13.88 2.08 -4.15
C VAL A 401 14.87 1.29 -5.01
N ILE A 402 15.23 0.07 -4.61
CA ILE A 402 16.12 -0.80 -5.40
C ILE A 402 15.52 -1.04 -6.81
N SER A 403 14.24 -1.40 -6.90
CA SER A 403 13.57 -1.64 -8.18
C SER A 403 13.56 -0.39 -9.07
N ALA A 404 13.28 0.77 -8.49
CA ALA A 404 13.30 2.05 -9.19
C ALA A 404 14.71 2.37 -9.75
N MET A 405 15.75 2.18 -8.94
CA MET A 405 17.14 2.38 -9.38
C MET A 405 17.55 1.42 -10.49
N ILE A 406 17.07 0.18 -10.45
CA ILE A 406 17.34 -0.82 -11.50
C ILE A 406 16.64 -0.43 -12.80
N CYS A 407 15.40 0.06 -12.77
CA CYS A 407 14.70 0.51 -13.98
C CYS A 407 15.43 1.66 -14.71
N ASP A 408 16.10 2.56 -13.98
CA ASP A 408 16.93 3.65 -14.55
C ASP A 408 18.43 3.37 -14.41
N TYR A 409 18.85 2.11 -14.44
CA TYR A 409 20.23 1.72 -14.23
C TYR A 409 21.18 2.27 -15.30
N HIS A 410 22.10 3.13 -14.87
CA HIS A 410 23.23 3.65 -15.65
C HIS A 410 24.49 3.63 -14.79
N LYS A 411 25.52 2.93 -15.23
CA LYS A 411 26.78 2.73 -14.50
C LYS A 411 27.36 3.98 -13.81
N ASN A 412 27.22 5.14 -14.44
CA ASN A 412 27.81 6.40 -13.93
C ASN A 412 26.81 7.29 -13.17
N ARG A 413 25.49 7.10 -13.37
CA ARG A 413 24.43 7.95 -12.79
C ARG A 413 23.81 7.36 -11.54
N THR A 414 23.63 6.05 -11.51
CA THR A 414 23.04 5.32 -10.39
C THR A 414 23.70 5.62 -9.03
N PRO A 415 25.03 5.75 -8.91
CA PRO A 415 25.66 6.08 -7.63
C PRO A 415 25.20 7.41 -7.01
N LYS A 416 24.90 8.42 -7.85
CA LYS A 416 24.38 9.71 -7.35
C LYS A 416 22.94 9.59 -6.86
N GLN A 417 22.10 8.86 -7.58
CA GLN A 417 20.69 8.61 -7.18
C GLN A 417 20.61 7.82 -5.88
N ILE A 418 21.51 6.85 -5.67
CA ILE A 418 21.57 6.07 -4.43
C ILE A 418 21.87 6.97 -3.21
N GLN A 419 22.70 8.01 -3.35
CA GLN A 419 23.04 8.92 -2.25
C GLN A 419 21.81 9.62 -1.65
N ASP A 420 20.79 9.85 -2.47
CA ASP A 420 19.54 10.49 -2.02
C ASP A 420 18.67 9.56 -1.14
N HIS A 421 19.01 8.25 -1.04
CA HIS A 421 18.23 7.24 -0.36
C HIS A 421 19.03 6.37 0.61
N LEU A 422 20.15 6.89 1.15
CA LEU A 422 20.97 6.18 2.14
C LEU A 422 20.30 6.00 3.51
N ASP A 423 19.20 6.69 3.73
CA ASP A 423 18.29 6.47 4.88
C ASP A 423 17.49 5.16 4.76
N ILE A 424 17.38 4.60 3.54
CA ILE A 424 16.62 3.37 3.23
C ILE A 424 17.57 2.23 2.83
N LEU A 425 18.62 2.56 2.06
CA LEU A 425 19.52 1.59 1.44
C LEU A 425 20.76 1.32 2.29
N THR A 426 21.20 0.07 2.29
CA THR A 426 22.48 -0.37 2.85
C THR A 426 23.57 -0.44 1.77
N PRO A 427 24.86 -0.48 2.13
CA PRO A 427 25.94 -0.69 1.14
C PRO A 427 25.74 -1.97 0.28
N ALA A 428 25.22 -3.05 0.87
CA ALA A 428 24.91 -4.28 0.13
C ALA A 428 23.82 -4.09 -0.93
N ASP A 429 22.89 -3.13 -0.74
CA ASP A 429 21.86 -2.80 -1.72
C ASP A 429 22.40 -2.08 -2.94
N VAL A 430 23.49 -1.33 -2.75
CA VAL A 430 24.21 -0.70 -3.86
C VAL A 430 24.79 -1.76 -4.80
N ASP A 431 25.47 -2.76 -4.22
CA ASP A 431 26.01 -3.88 -5.01
C ASP A 431 24.90 -4.67 -5.70
N LYS A 432 23.82 -4.96 -4.98
CA LYS A 432 22.61 -5.61 -5.51
C LYS A 432 22.01 -4.84 -6.69
N THR A 433 21.88 -3.53 -6.58
CA THR A 433 21.39 -2.66 -7.66
C THR A 433 22.25 -2.76 -8.90
N HIS A 434 23.59 -2.77 -8.74
CA HIS A 434 24.51 -2.96 -9.86
C HIS A 434 24.41 -4.36 -10.48
N GLN A 435 24.32 -5.39 -9.65
CA GLN A 435 24.19 -6.77 -10.10
C GLN A 435 22.90 -6.99 -10.89
N ILE A 436 21.74 -6.73 -10.29
CA ILE A 436 20.43 -6.97 -10.94
C ILE A 436 20.23 -5.99 -12.11
N GLY A 437 20.66 -4.73 -11.99
CA GLY A 437 20.58 -3.75 -13.08
C GLY A 437 21.38 -4.16 -14.33
N SER A 438 22.55 -4.75 -14.13
CA SER A 438 23.32 -5.31 -15.24
C SER A 438 22.64 -6.51 -15.89
N LEU A 439 21.94 -7.36 -15.12
CA LEU A 439 21.14 -8.47 -15.65
C LEU A 439 19.94 -7.97 -16.46
N LEU A 440 19.26 -6.91 -16.04
CA LEU A 440 18.19 -6.32 -16.83
C LEU A 440 18.69 -5.85 -18.19
N LYS A 441 19.86 -5.17 -18.24
CA LYS A 441 20.49 -4.77 -19.50
C LYS A 441 20.83 -5.99 -20.39
N LEU A 442 21.41 -7.02 -19.78
CA LEU A 442 21.77 -8.24 -20.52
C LEU A 442 20.53 -8.97 -21.08
N ALA A 443 19.49 -9.11 -20.27
CA ALA A 443 18.24 -9.74 -20.71
C ALA A 443 17.58 -8.96 -21.89
N ARG A 444 17.60 -7.63 -21.81
CA ARG A 444 17.12 -6.75 -22.89
C ARG A 444 17.96 -6.89 -24.15
N ALA A 445 19.30 -6.91 -24.02
CA ALA A 445 20.21 -7.09 -25.15
C ALA A 445 19.99 -8.43 -25.85
N LEU A 446 19.70 -9.49 -25.11
CA LEU A 446 19.38 -10.82 -25.66
C LEU A 446 18.04 -10.88 -26.41
N TYR A 447 17.13 -9.93 -26.15
CA TYR A 447 15.79 -9.89 -26.78
C TYR A 447 15.62 -8.75 -27.80
N SER A 448 16.58 -7.82 -27.92
CA SER A 448 16.43 -6.54 -28.65
C SER A 448 16.14 -6.68 -30.15
N GLY A 449 16.63 -7.72 -30.81
CA GLY A 449 16.46 -7.96 -32.24
C GLY A 449 15.17 -8.68 -32.63
N GLY A 450 14.20 -8.83 -31.74
CA GLY A 450 12.90 -9.38 -32.05
C GLY A 450 12.94 -10.85 -32.45
N LYS A 451 13.38 -11.73 -31.55
CA LYS A 451 13.32 -13.19 -31.68
C LYS A 451 14.37 -13.82 -32.62
N ALA A 452 15.48 -13.14 -32.91
CA ALA A 452 16.59 -13.80 -33.60
C ALA A 452 17.19 -14.93 -32.75
N ILE A 453 17.29 -14.67 -31.42
CA ILE A 453 17.72 -15.67 -30.43
C ILE A 453 16.47 -16.37 -29.89
N HIS A 454 16.33 -17.66 -30.12
CA HIS A 454 15.20 -18.44 -29.65
C HIS A 454 15.54 -19.34 -28.45
N ARG A 455 16.85 -19.57 -28.17
CA ARG A 455 17.31 -20.32 -27.02
C ARG A 455 18.62 -19.74 -26.49
N VAL A 456 18.75 -19.63 -25.17
CA VAL A 456 19.97 -19.22 -24.49
C VAL A 456 20.29 -20.28 -23.44
N ASP A 457 21.38 -21.02 -23.62
CA ASP A 457 21.92 -21.90 -22.59
C ASP A 457 23.02 -21.14 -21.82
N MET A 458 23.04 -21.31 -20.49
CA MET A 458 23.86 -20.50 -19.58
C MET A 458 24.67 -21.41 -18.67
N GLN A 459 25.96 -21.11 -18.55
CA GLN A 459 26.87 -21.83 -17.64
C GLN A 459 27.81 -20.84 -16.96
N LYS A 460 27.92 -20.95 -15.64
CA LYS A 460 28.92 -20.22 -14.83
C LYS A 460 30.11 -21.12 -14.58
N THR A 461 31.30 -20.58 -14.79
CA THR A 461 32.57 -21.08 -14.27
C THR A 461 33.10 -20.13 -13.20
N ASP A 462 34.25 -20.42 -12.60
CA ASP A 462 34.84 -19.57 -11.56
C ASP A 462 35.16 -18.15 -12.06
N ASP A 463 35.54 -18.02 -13.34
CA ASP A 463 35.99 -16.77 -13.94
C ASP A 463 35.07 -16.21 -15.03
N ALA A 464 34.04 -16.94 -15.46
CA ALA A 464 33.23 -16.51 -16.58
C ALA A 464 31.75 -16.96 -16.51
N LEU A 465 30.87 -16.15 -17.11
CA LEU A 465 29.52 -16.51 -17.55
C LEU A 465 29.57 -16.82 -19.05
N HIS A 466 29.26 -18.05 -19.40
CA HIS A 466 29.18 -18.52 -20.79
C HIS A 466 27.73 -18.55 -21.24
N LEU A 467 27.43 -17.92 -22.37
CA LEU A 467 26.14 -17.96 -23.05
C LEU A 467 26.29 -18.70 -24.39
N GLN A 468 25.49 -19.74 -24.61
CA GLN A 468 25.35 -20.36 -25.90
C GLN A 468 24.00 -19.95 -26.50
N LEU A 469 24.07 -19.21 -27.60
CA LEU A 469 22.90 -18.61 -28.25
C LEU A 469 22.52 -19.37 -29.48
N SER A 470 21.33 -19.97 -29.50
CA SER A 470 20.75 -20.60 -30.68
C SER A 470 19.87 -19.61 -31.42
N CYS A 471 20.19 -19.36 -32.67
CA CYS A 471 19.60 -18.28 -33.45
C CYS A 471 18.90 -18.83 -34.69
N SER A 472 17.75 -18.28 -35.06
CA SER A 472 17.01 -18.54 -36.28
C SER A 472 17.58 -17.79 -37.51
N ARG A 473 18.29 -16.68 -37.24
CA ARG A 473 18.98 -15.82 -38.20
C ARG A 473 20.18 -15.17 -37.54
N GLU A 474 21.02 -14.48 -38.31
CA GLU A 474 22.13 -13.70 -37.76
C GLU A 474 21.62 -12.63 -36.76
N PRO A 475 22.02 -12.68 -35.49
CA PRO A 475 21.54 -11.77 -34.43
C PRO A 475 22.35 -10.47 -34.40
N SER A 476 22.32 -9.69 -35.51
CA SER A 476 23.19 -8.52 -35.68
C SER A 476 22.95 -7.42 -34.62
N VAL A 477 21.69 -7.18 -34.26
CA VAL A 477 21.32 -6.18 -33.24
C VAL A 477 21.77 -6.66 -31.86
N GLU A 478 21.44 -7.90 -31.51
CA GLU A 478 21.79 -8.49 -30.21
C GLU A 478 23.31 -8.56 -30.00
N ARG A 479 24.08 -8.80 -31.05
CA ARG A 479 25.57 -8.79 -30.97
C ARG A 479 26.12 -7.43 -30.58
N VAL A 480 25.59 -6.35 -31.14
CA VAL A 480 25.98 -4.97 -30.81
C VAL A 480 25.63 -4.66 -29.36
N GLU A 481 24.39 -4.92 -28.98
CA GLU A 481 23.89 -4.71 -27.63
C GLU A 481 24.65 -5.53 -26.58
N LEU A 482 24.97 -6.81 -26.86
CA LEU A 482 25.78 -7.64 -25.98
C LEU A 482 27.20 -7.09 -25.77
N ALA A 483 27.80 -6.54 -26.82
CA ALA A 483 29.13 -5.92 -26.71
C ALA A 483 29.10 -4.66 -25.84
N GLU A 484 28.01 -3.89 -25.90
CA GLU A 484 27.83 -2.69 -25.07
C GLU A 484 27.63 -3.04 -23.58
N VAL A 485 26.80 -4.05 -23.27
CA VAL A 485 26.50 -4.43 -21.88
C VAL A 485 27.59 -5.27 -21.22
N LYS A 486 28.52 -5.85 -21.99
CA LYS A 486 29.60 -6.74 -21.53
C LYS A 486 30.33 -6.17 -20.31
N LYS A 487 30.81 -4.93 -20.41
CA LYS A 487 31.60 -4.26 -19.34
C LYS A 487 30.78 -4.04 -18.07
N ASP A 488 29.47 -3.86 -18.17
CA ASP A 488 28.60 -3.67 -17.00
C ASP A 488 28.47 -4.99 -16.23
N ILE A 489 28.26 -6.11 -16.93
CA ILE A 489 28.22 -7.45 -16.35
C ILE A 489 29.55 -7.81 -15.70
N GLU A 490 30.66 -7.68 -16.44
CA GLU A 490 31.98 -8.05 -15.94
C GLU A 490 32.37 -7.27 -14.68
N LYS A 491 32.01 -5.99 -14.61
CA LYS A 491 32.27 -5.17 -13.43
C LYS A 491 31.38 -5.55 -12.26
N ALA A 492 30.07 -5.76 -12.49
CA ALA A 492 29.10 -6.02 -11.42
C ALA A 492 29.29 -7.40 -10.77
N TRP A 493 29.68 -8.40 -11.58
CA TRP A 493 29.79 -9.79 -11.14
C TRP A 493 31.24 -10.27 -10.95
N LYS A 494 32.25 -9.45 -11.32
CA LYS A 494 33.69 -9.76 -11.24
C LYS A 494 34.06 -11.05 -11.99
N LEU A 495 33.44 -11.27 -13.16
CA LEU A 495 33.65 -12.42 -14.05
C LEU A 495 33.59 -11.97 -15.51
N SER A 496 34.18 -12.74 -16.42
CA SER A 496 34.16 -12.46 -17.87
C SER A 496 32.82 -12.88 -18.47
N LEU A 497 32.26 -12.09 -19.39
CA LEU A 497 31.09 -12.50 -20.22
C LEU A 497 31.59 -13.01 -21.57
N LYS A 498 31.31 -14.29 -21.86
CA LYS A 498 31.65 -14.97 -23.12
C LYS A 498 30.37 -15.52 -23.77
N TRP A 499 30.27 -15.42 -25.10
CA TRP A 499 29.15 -16.03 -25.84
C TRP A 499 29.59 -16.67 -27.13
N SER A 500 28.85 -17.71 -27.55
CA SER A 500 28.95 -18.38 -28.84
C SER A 500 27.60 -18.37 -29.50
N LEU A 501 27.60 -18.38 -30.83
CA LEU A 501 26.41 -18.39 -31.69
C LEU A 501 26.30 -19.69 -32.43
N SER A 502 25.10 -20.27 -32.51
CA SER A 502 24.77 -21.37 -33.39
C SER A 502 23.53 -20.99 -34.20
N LEU A 503 23.65 -21.04 -35.52
CA LEU A 503 22.50 -20.88 -36.41
C LEU A 503 21.80 -22.25 -36.54
N SER A 504 20.52 -22.31 -36.19
CA SER A 504 19.72 -23.48 -36.51
C SER A 504 19.46 -23.46 -38.02
N SER A 505 19.98 -24.43 -38.75
CA SER A 505 19.51 -24.68 -40.09
C SER A 505 18.00 -24.96 -40.02
N THR A 506 17.20 -23.98 -40.42
CA THR A 506 15.79 -24.20 -40.68
C THR A 506 15.68 -25.24 -41.77
N CYS A 507 15.28 -26.50 -41.44
CA CYS A 507 14.67 -27.42 -42.39
C CYS A 507 13.27 -26.94 -42.71
#